data_ebec442c5aebda8e459836b3e4bb6a41
#
_entry.id   ebec442c5aebda8e459836b3e4bb6a41
#
_cell.length_a   1.000
_cell.length_b   1.000
_cell.length_c   1.000
_cell.angle_alpha   90.00
_cell.angle_beta   90.00
_cell.angle_gamma   90.00
#
_symmetry.space_group_name_H-M   'P 1'
#
loop_
_entity.id
_entity.type
_entity.pdbx_description
1 polymer ?
#
loop_
_entity_poly.entity_id
_entity_poly.type
_entity_poly.pdbx_seq_one_letter_code
_entity_poly.pdbx_strand_id
1 'polypeptide(L)'
;MTIERLLILGGTGEAAELARAAAARFGDALEVTTSLAGRTESPRPLAGHVRVGGFGGSARLAAYLTEHGIGRLVDATHPFATRISAAAHLACEQANVPRLILRRPPWRRHPLDRWIEVDGVKGAAAIVDRTGRRAWLTLGASEIAAFGVATAVHYLVRLVDAPRHPLPLRSYEVIVGRGPFSVAEEHSHIERHAIDVLVCKASGGRATEAKIIAARERGLPVIMVRRPPPEPGEEVGTVEEVLDWLSGSCRVPKARRVS
;
A
#
# COMPACT_ATOMS: atom_id res chain seq x y z
N MET A 1 -26.03 16.83 -19.20
CA MET A 1 -25.74 15.77 -18.21
C MET A 1 -24.62 16.29 -17.33
N THR A 2 -24.78 16.24 -16.02
CA THR A 2 -23.73 16.66 -15.08
C THR A 2 -22.65 15.59 -15.04
N ILE A 3 -21.40 15.95 -15.37
CA ILE A 3 -20.27 15.01 -15.30
C ILE A 3 -20.00 14.72 -13.82
N GLU A 4 -19.99 13.44 -13.45
CA GLU A 4 -19.63 13.03 -12.10
C GLU A 4 -18.10 13.08 -11.93
N ARG A 5 -17.61 13.49 -10.76
CA ARG A 5 -16.17 13.58 -10.46
C ARG A 5 -15.77 12.62 -9.37
N LEU A 6 -14.81 11.76 -9.70
CA LEU A 6 -14.22 10.77 -8.81
C LEU A 6 -12.81 11.18 -8.39
N LEU A 7 -12.57 11.21 -7.07
CA LEU A 7 -11.21 11.29 -6.53
C LEU A 7 -10.76 9.91 -6.06
N ILE A 8 -9.65 9.41 -6.63
CA ILE A 8 -8.97 8.19 -6.18
C ILE A 8 -7.75 8.59 -5.37
N LEU A 9 -7.67 8.23 -4.09
CA LEU A 9 -6.44 8.30 -3.33
C LEU A 9 -5.59 7.08 -3.70
N GLY A 10 -4.45 7.33 -4.35
CA GLY A 10 -3.70 6.31 -5.07
C GLY A 10 -2.33 5.98 -4.48
N GLY A 11 -1.47 5.45 -5.32
CA GLY A 11 -0.12 4.98 -4.99
C GLY A 11 0.02 3.46 -4.90
N THR A 12 -1.00 2.71 -5.30
CA THR A 12 -1.02 1.24 -5.39
C THR A 12 -1.29 0.78 -6.82
N GLY A 13 -1.04 -0.50 -7.10
CA GLY A 13 -1.40 -1.11 -8.38
C GLY A 13 -2.91 -1.11 -8.61
N GLU A 14 -3.65 -1.38 -7.54
CA GLU A 14 -5.12 -1.40 -7.54
C GLU A 14 -5.71 -0.01 -7.86
N ALA A 15 -5.11 1.06 -7.36
CA ALA A 15 -5.51 2.43 -7.70
C ALA A 15 -5.29 2.75 -9.19
N ALA A 16 -4.17 2.31 -9.75
CA ALA A 16 -3.87 2.49 -11.18
C ALA A 16 -4.81 1.67 -12.06
N GLU A 17 -5.11 0.44 -11.65
CA GLU A 17 -6.07 -0.44 -12.32
C GLU A 17 -7.48 0.17 -12.29
N LEU A 18 -7.92 0.66 -11.12
CA LEU A 18 -9.21 1.33 -10.95
C LEU A 18 -9.33 2.56 -11.86
N ALA A 19 -8.33 3.43 -11.88
CA ALA A 19 -8.35 4.63 -12.73
C ALA A 19 -8.55 4.27 -14.20
N ARG A 20 -7.82 3.26 -14.70
CA ARG A 20 -7.93 2.76 -16.08
C ARG A 20 -9.30 2.13 -16.33
N ALA A 21 -9.78 1.28 -15.43
CA ALA A 21 -11.05 0.58 -15.59
C ALA A 21 -12.26 1.53 -15.50
N ALA A 22 -12.22 2.51 -14.60
CA ALA A 22 -13.25 3.53 -14.47
C ALA A 22 -13.32 4.42 -15.72
N ALA A 23 -12.18 4.89 -16.23
CA ALA A 23 -12.13 5.65 -17.48
C ALA A 23 -12.67 4.85 -18.68
N ALA A 24 -12.35 3.55 -18.76
CA ALA A 24 -12.83 2.70 -19.82
C ALA A 24 -14.34 2.39 -19.73
N ARG A 25 -14.87 2.20 -18.50
CA ARG A 25 -16.29 1.82 -18.29
C ARG A 25 -17.24 3.00 -18.41
N PHE A 26 -16.83 4.19 -17.93
CA PHE A 26 -17.73 5.35 -17.84
C PHE A 26 -17.46 6.44 -18.86
N GLY A 27 -16.28 6.43 -19.52
CA GLY A 27 -15.93 7.43 -20.54
C GLY A 27 -16.13 8.86 -20.03
N ASP A 28 -16.74 9.70 -20.86
CA ASP A 28 -16.99 11.11 -20.58
C ASP A 28 -18.03 11.39 -19.49
N ALA A 29 -18.72 10.35 -18.99
CA ALA A 29 -19.69 10.50 -17.90
C ALA A 29 -19.01 10.63 -16.52
N LEU A 30 -17.73 10.22 -16.39
CA LEU A 30 -16.98 10.23 -15.13
C LEU A 30 -15.59 10.85 -15.32
N GLU A 31 -15.35 12.00 -14.69
CA GLU A 31 -14.03 12.61 -14.62
C GLU A 31 -13.24 12.00 -13.47
N VAL A 32 -12.15 11.29 -13.79
CA VAL A 32 -11.31 10.59 -12.80
C VAL A 32 -10.07 11.43 -12.48
N THR A 33 -9.88 11.75 -11.20
CA THR A 33 -8.64 12.35 -10.69
C THR A 33 -7.98 11.39 -9.71
N THR A 34 -6.72 11.00 -9.98
CA THR A 34 -5.91 10.18 -9.06
C THR A 34 -4.92 11.06 -8.30
N SER A 35 -4.99 11.05 -6.98
CA SER A 35 -4.06 11.78 -6.10
C SER A 35 -2.94 10.87 -5.61
N LEU A 36 -1.70 11.29 -5.85
CA LEU A 36 -0.47 10.62 -5.43
C LEU A 36 0.24 11.46 -4.35
N ALA A 37 0.83 10.79 -3.36
CA ALA A 37 1.54 11.47 -2.27
C ALA A 37 2.91 12.07 -2.67
N GLY A 38 3.38 11.84 -3.90
CA GLY A 38 4.69 12.32 -4.38
C GLY A 38 5.89 11.61 -3.73
N ARG A 39 5.71 10.36 -3.29
CA ARG A 39 6.79 9.56 -2.67
C ARG A 39 7.73 8.91 -3.67
N THR A 40 7.34 8.82 -4.93
CA THR A 40 8.14 8.26 -6.03
C THR A 40 8.42 9.35 -7.07
N GLU A 41 9.64 9.37 -7.59
CA GLU A 41 10.08 10.41 -8.54
C GLU A 41 9.40 10.26 -9.90
N SER A 42 9.18 9.03 -10.34
CA SER A 42 8.56 8.73 -11.63
C SER A 42 7.36 7.80 -11.45
N PRO A 43 6.16 8.34 -11.14
CA PRO A 43 4.96 7.52 -11.10
C PRO A 43 4.66 6.92 -12.49
N ARG A 44 4.04 5.73 -12.53
CA ARG A 44 3.54 5.18 -13.81
C ARG A 44 2.46 6.10 -14.37
N PRO A 45 2.35 6.19 -15.71
CA PRO A 45 1.22 6.88 -16.34
C PRO A 45 -0.12 6.32 -15.81
N LEU A 46 -1.03 7.22 -15.50
CA LEU A 46 -2.37 6.88 -15.01
C LEU A 46 -3.41 7.43 -15.98
N ALA A 47 -4.55 6.76 -16.09
CA ALA A 47 -5.68 7.26 -16.82
C ALA A 47 -6.34 8.42 -16.05
N GLY A 48 -6.87 9.42 -16.78
CA GLY A 48 -7.48 10.61 -16.21
C GLY A 48 -6.49 11.63 -15.68
N HIS A 49 -6.95 12.52 -14.83
CA HIS A 49 -6.14 13.57 -14.22
C HIS A 49 -5.28 13.03 -13.08
N VAL A 50 -4.06 13.56 -12.94
CA VAL A 50 -3.15 13.19 -11.86
C VAL A 50 -2.80 14.42 -11.03
N ARG A 51 -3.03 14.33 -9.74
CA ARG A 51 -2.59 15.29 -8.73
C ARG A 51 -1.45 14.71 -7.93
N VAL A 52 -0.36 15.45 -7.75
CA VAL A 52 0.79 15.03 -6.94
C VAL A 52 0.94 15.97 -5.74
N GLY A 53 1.16 15.38 -4.57
CA GLY A 53 1.36 16.08 -3.30
C GLY A 53 0.30 15.77 -2.25
N GLY A 54 0.63 16.04 -0.99
CA GLY A 54 -0.30 15.88 0.13
C GLY A 54 -1.39 16.96 0.16
N PHE A 55 -2.48 16.70 0.84
CA PHE A 55 -3.54 17.69 1.05
C PHE A 55 -3.27 18.60 2.25
N GLY A 56 -2.38 18.20 3.17
CA GLY A 56 -2.09 18.98 4.38
C GLY A 56 -3.12 18.79 5.52
N GLY A 57 -3.86 17.68 5.49
CA GLY A 57 -4.83 17.29 6.52
C GLY A 57 -6.27 17.21 6.02
N SER A 58 -7.18 16.82 6.94
CA SER A 58 -8.60 16.56 6.60
C SER A 58 -9.34 17.82 6.16
N ALA A 59 -9.13 18.95 6.83
CA ALA A 59 -9.82 20.20 6.49
C ALA A 59 -9.49 20.69 5.07
N ARG A 60 -8.21 20.61 4.66
CA ARG A 60 -7.80 20.96 3.29
C ARG A 60 -8.29 19.96 2.26
N LEU A 61 -8.37 18.69 2.62
CA LEU A 61 -8.97 17.67 1.73
C LEU A 61 -10.47 17.93 1.58
N ALA A 62 -11.20 18.27 2.63
CA ALA A 62 -12.62 18.62 2.57
C ALA A 62 -12.86 19.85 1.67
N ALA A 63 -12.06 20.90 1.84
CA ALA A 63 -12.10 22.07 0.97
C ALA A 63 -11.87 21.68 -0.51
N TYR A 64 -10.86 20.86 -0.78
CA TYR A 64 -10.59 20.35 -2.13
C TYR A 64 -11.79 19.58 -2.72
N LEU A 65 -12.43 18.71 -1.93
CA LEU A 65 -13.61 17.95 -2.38
C LEU A 65 -14.74 18.90 -2.81
N THR A 66 -14.99 19.93 -2.03
CA THR A 66 -16.06 20.93 -2.31
C THR A 66 -15.68 21.83 -3.51
N GLU A 67 -14.49 22.40 -3.51
CA GLU A 67 -14.03 23.34 -4.55
C GLU A 67 -13.97 22.69 -5.94
N HIS A 68 -13.62 21.40 -6.00
CA HIS A 68 -13.53 20.66 -7.27
C HIS A 68 -14.81 19.89 -7.59
N GLY A 69 -15.86 20.01 -6.79
CA GLY A 69 -17.14 19.31 -7.01
C GLY A 69 -16.98 17.79 -7.05
N ILE A 70 -16.12 17.22 -6.20
CA ILE A 70 -15.92 15.77 -6.14
C ILE A 70 -17.19 15.11 -5.61
N GLY A 71 -17.82 14.27 -6.41
CA GLY A 71 -19.04 13.57 -6.07
C GLY A 71 -18.81 12.27 -5.27
N ARG A 72 -17.66 11.62 -5.49
CA ARG A 72 -17.28 10.37 -4.80
C ARG A 72 -15.76 10.30 -4.55
N LEU A 73 -15.37 9.65 -3.46
CA LEU A 73 -13.97 9.37 -3.15
C LEU A 73 -13.74 7.87 -2.98
N VAL A 74 -12.70 7.34 -3.63
CA VAL A 74 -12.21 5.97 -3.37
C VAL A 74 -10.83 6.04 -2.73
N ASP A 75 -10.74 5.50 -1.49
CA ASP A 75 -9.46 5.31 -0.82
C ASP A 75 -8.85 3.97 -1.27
N ALA A 76 -8.01 4.02 -2.30
CA ALA A 76 -7.25 2.89 -2.83
C ALA A 76 -5.78 2.95 -2.41
N THR A 77 -5.48 3.57 -1.27
CA THR A 77 -4.12 3.69 -0.76
C THR A 77 -3.59 2.37 -0.20
N HIS A 78 -2.30 2.34 0.10
CA HIS A 78 -1.69 1.17 0.74
C HIS A 78 -2.30 0.95 2.13
N PRO A 79 -2.58 -0.30 2.58
CA PRO A 79 -3.21 -0.57 3.89
C PRO A 79 -2.48 0.02 5.11
N PHE A 80 -1.26 0.48 4.94
CA PHE A 80 -0.46 1.17 5.96
C PHE A 80 -0.42 2.69 5.81
N ALA A 81 -1.23 3.26 4.93
CA ALA A 81 -1.31 4.70 4.71
C ALA A 81 -2.33 5.38 5.65
N THR A 82 -2.35 5.02 6.93
CA THR A 82 -3.34 5.39 7.94
C THR A 82 -3.62 6.89 8.02
N ARG A 83 -2.58 7.72 7.89
CA ARG A 83 -2.74 9.19 7.99
C ARG A 83 -3.64 9.76 6.90
N ILE A 84 -3.50 9.33 5.66
CA ILE A 84 -4.34 9.82 4.58
C ILE A 84 -5.73 9.18 4.61
N SER A 85 -5.83 7.91 4.99
CA SER A 85 -7.12 7.23 5.15
C SER A 85 -7.96 7.88 6.25
N ALA A 86 -7.36 8.20 7.41
CA ALA A 86 -8.04 8.94 8.48
C ALA A 86 -8.44 10.36 8.04
N ALA A 87 -7.56 11.06 7.32
CA ALA A 87 -7.89 12.37 6.78
C ALA A 87 -9.03 12.32 5.76
N ALA A 88 -9.08 11.27 4.93
CA ALA A 88 -10.15 11.05 3.96
C ALA A 88 -11.49 10.74 4.62
N HIS A 89 -11.48 9.94 5.70
CA HIS A 89 -12.68 9.68 6.50
C HIS A 89 -13.31 10.98 6.99
N LEU A 90 -12.55 11.78 7.73
CA LEU A 90 -13.02 13.04 8.29
C LEU A 90 -13.40 14.07 7.21
N ALA A 91 -12.64 14.14 6.12
CA ALA A 91 -12.91 15.07 5.03
C ALA A 91 -14.22 14.73 4.29
N CYS A 92 -14.48 13.45 4.06
CA CYS A 92 -15.70 13.00 3.40
C CYS A 92 -16.93 13.21 4.27
N GLU A 93 -16.83 13.01 5.58
CA GLU A 93 -17.90 13.37 6.53
C GLU A 93 -18.18 14.88 6.50
N GLN A 94 -17.14 15.70 6.56
CA GLN A 94 -17.28 17.17 6.54
C GLN A 94 -17.87 17.69 5.23
N ALA A 95 -17.47 17.12 4.09
CA ALA A 95 -17.92 17.54 2.76
C ALA A 95 -19.20 16.82 2.30
N ASN A 96 -19.73 15.89 3.09
CA ASN A 96 -20.84 15.01 2.72
C ASN A 96 -20.61 14.27 1.38
N VAL A 97 -19.40 13.78 1.17
CA VAL A 97 -18.99 13.03 -0.03
C VAL A 97 -18.95 11.53 0.29
N PRO A 98 -19.67 10.67 -0.45
CA PRO A 98 -19.60 9.23 -0.30
C PRO A 98 -18.16 8.73 -0.48
N ARG A 99 -17.72 7.86 0.43
CA ARG A 99 -16.38 7.26 0.42
C ARG A 99 -16.46 5.74 0.43
N LEU A 100 -15.65 5.11 -0.45
CA LEU A 100 -15.43 3.67 -0.46
C LEU A 100 -13.95 3.36 -0.25
N ILE A 101 -13.63 2.30 0.48
CA ILE A 101 -12.26 1.83 0.68
C ILE A 101 -12.02 0.63 -0.22
N LEU A 102 -11.07 0.73 -1.15
CA LEU A 102 -10.57 -0.40 -1.92
C LEU A 102 -9.34 -0.99 -1.22
N ARG A 103 -9.54 -2.10 -0.53
CA ARG A 103 -8.50 -2.77 0.23
C ARG A 103 -8.31 -4.21 -0.22
N ARG A 104 -7.17 -4.46 -0.86
CA ARG A 104 -6.79 -5.81 -1.25
C ARG A 104 -6.83 -6.80 -0.09
N PRO A 105 -7.28 -8.06 -0.29
CA PRO A 105 -7.34 -9.07 0.75
C PRO A 105 -5.96 -9.33 1.40
N PRO A 106 -5.91 -9.68 2.68
CA PRO A 106 -4.68 -10.16 3.30
C PRO A 106 -4.21 -11.46 2.64
N TRP A 107 -2.92 -11.75 2.71
CA TRP A 107 -2.43 -13.07 2.34
C TRP A 107 -2.98 -14.13 3.30
N ARG A 108 -3.31 -15.28 2.76
CA ARG A 108 -3.69 -16.44 3.57
C ARG A 108 -2.42 -17.14 4.04
N ARG A 109 -2.30 -17.36 5.35
CA ARG A 109 -1.18 -18.10 5.91
C ARG A 109 -1.22 -19.56 5.45
N HIS A 110 -0.10 -20.02 4.90
CA HIS A 110 0.10 -21.42 4.53
C HIS A 110 0.73 -22.19 5.71
N PRO A 111 0.49 -23.51 5.88
CA PRO A 111 1.10 -24.29 6.97
C PRO A 111 2.63 -24.26 7.04
N LEU A 112 3.30 -24.07 5.91
CA LEU A 112 4.76 -23.96 5.83
C LEU A 112 5.29 -22.54 6.07
N ASP A 113 4.43 -21.54 6.26
CA ASP A 113 4.85 -20.17 6.53
C ASP A 113 5.42 -20.03 7.94
N ARG A 114 6.60 -19.44 8.03
CA ARG A 114 7.26 -19.14 9.30
C ARG A 114 7.13 -17.65 9.65
N TRP A 115 5.88 -17.18 9.78
CA TRP A 115 5.61 -15.78 10.10
C TRP A 115 5.79 -15.49 11.59
N ILE A 116 6.53 -14.42 11.88
CA ILE A 116 6.68 -13.80 13.19
C ILE A 116 5.99 -12.45 13.09
N GLU A 117 4.76 -12.40 13.58
CA GLU A 117 3.94 -11.18 13.50
C GLU A 117 4.30 -10.20 14.60
N VAL A 118 4.44 -8.92 14.24
CA VAL A 118 4.82 -7.84 15.15
C VAL A 118 3.95 -6.60 14.96
N ASP A 119 3.81 -5.82 16.02
CA ASP A 119 3.13 -4.54 15.98
C ASP A 119 4.11 -3.43 15.56
N GLY A 120 3.97 -2.99 14.33
CA GLY A 120 4.76 -1.89 13.80
C GLY A 120 6.21 -2.23 13.45
N VAL A 121 6.84 -1.30 12.74
CA VAL A 121 8.22 -1.44 12.23
C VAL A 121 9.24 -1.47 13.36
N LYS A 122 9.00 -0.75 14.47
CA LYS A 122 9.88 -0.79 15.64
C LYS A 122 9.92 -2.18 16.28
N GLY A 123 8.77 -2.87 16.32
CA GLY A 123 8.71 -4.26 16.77
C GLY A 123 9.53 -5.20 15.89
N ALA A 124 9.50 -5.02 14.57
CA ALA A 124 10.33 -5.78 13.64
C ALA A 124 11.83 -5.52 13.88
N ALA A 125 12.22 -4.27 14.04
CA ALA A 125 13.61 -3.88 14.30
C ALA A 125 14.14 -4.42 15.64
N ALA A 126 13.27 -4.56 16.65
CA ALA A 126 13.66 -5.07 17.97
C ALA A 126 13.97 -6.57 18.00
N ILE A 127 13.57 -7.32 16.97
CA ILE A 127 13.77 -8.79 16.94
C ILE A 127 14.62 -9.28 15.77
N VAL A 128 14.94 -8.41 14.80
CA VAL A 128 15.59 -8.84 13.55
C VAL A 128 16.94 -9.50 13.79
N ASP A 129 17.75 -9.01 14.74
CA ASP A 129 19.08 -9.53 15.08
C ASP A 129 19.04 -10.89 15.81
N ARG A 130 17.92 -11.22 16.44
CA ARG A 130 17.66 -12.53 17.07
C ARG A 130 17.08 -13.53 16.06
N THR A 131 16.55 -13.05 14.94
CA THR A 131 15.88 -13.86 13.91
C THR A 131 16.83 -14.26 12.80
N GLY A 132 17.75 -13.35 12.41
CA GLY A 132 18.71 -13.59 11.34
C GLY A 132 19.90 -12.63 11.36
N ARG A 133 20.82 -12.82 10.42
CA ARG A 133 22.02 -12.00 10.23
C ARG A 133 22.05 -11.27 8.89
N ARG A 134 21.28 -11.76 7.92
CA ARG A 134 21.18 -11.18 6.58
C ARG A 134 19.71 -10.94 6.26
N ALA A 135 19.23 -9.77 6.64
CA ALA A 135 17.81 -9.43 6.57
C ALA A 135 17.46 -8.71 5.27
N TRP A 136 16.39 -9.17 4.62
CA TRP A 136 15.84 -8.47 3.46
C TRP A 136 14.68 -7.56 3.87
N LEU A 137 14.89 -6.24 3.77
CA LEU A 137 13.90 -5.22 4.06
C LEU A 137 13.11 -4.86 2.79
N THR A 138 11.82 -5.20 2.76
CA THR A 138 10.88 -4.81 1.69
C THR A 138 9.87 -3.79 2.23
N LEU A 139 10.40 -2.70 2.79
CA LEU A 139 9.68 -1.63 3.49
C LEU A 139 9.80 -0.29 2.74
N GLY A 140 9.04 0.71 3.14
CA GLY A 140 9.19 2.07 2.61
C GLY A 140 10.47 2.75 3.13
N ALA A 141 11.08 3.62 2.31
CA ALA A 141 12.35 4.29 2.64
C ALA A 141 12.33 4.99 4.01
N SER A 142 11.21 5.62 4.38
CA SER A 142 11.05 6.32 5.67
C SER A 142 11.06 5.40 6.89
N GLU A 143 10.97 4.09 6.69
CA GLU A 143 10.87 3.10 7.77
C GLU A 143 12.22 2.42 8.06
N ILE A 144 13.17 2.54 7.13
CA ILE A 144 14.48 1.87 7.21
C ILE A 144 15.28 2.34 8.43
N ALA A 145 15.14 3.59 8.83
CA ALA A 145 15.85 4.16 9.98
C ALA A 145 15.63 3.39 11.29
N ALA A 146 14.49 2.74 11.46
CA ALA A 146 14.20 1.94 12.64
C ALA A 146 15.18 0.77 12.85
N PHE A 147 15.79 0.28 11.77
CA PHE A 147 16.71 -0.88 11.79
C PHE A 147 18.16 -0.53 12.08
N GLY A 148 18.50 0.75 12.20
CA GLY A 148 19.86 1.19 12.54
C GLY A 148 20.33 0.75 13.94
N VAL A 149 19.43 0.30 14.80
CA VAL A 149 19.74 -0.20 16.15
C VAL A 149 20.37 -1.60 16.14
N ALA A 150 20.06 -2.44 15.16
CA ALA A 150 20.56 -3.80 15.03
C ALA A 150 21.85 -3.84 14.18
N THR A 151 22.96 -3.46 14.78
CA THR A 151 24.24 -3.23 14.09
C THR A 151 24.99 -4.49 13.65
N ALA A 152 24.57 -5.67 14.11
CA ALA A 152 25.16 -6.95 13.76
C ALA A 152 24.49 -7.61 12.52
N VAL A 153 23.47 -6.95 11.94
CA VAL A 153 22.72 -7.44 10.79
C VAL A 153 23.19 -6.74 9.52
N HIS A 154 23.40 -7.51 8.47
CA HIS A 154 23.56 -6.99 7.11
C HIS A 154 22.20 -6.91 6.43
N TYR A 155 21.88 -5.78 5.81
CA TYR A 155 20.58 -5.53 5.22
C TYR A 155 20.63 -5.50 3.70
N LEU A 156 19.80 -6.29 3.03
CA LEU A 156 19.41 -6.03 1.66
C LEU A 156 18.16 -5.14 1.69
N VAL A 157 18.21 -3.95 1.14
CA VAL A 157 17.10 -2.99 1.15
C VAL A 157 16.54 -2.84 -0.25
N ARG A 158 15.27 -3.19 -0.45
CA ARG A 158 14.61 -2.95 -1.73
C ARG A 158 13.80 -1.65 -1.69
N LEU A 159 14.14 -0.74 -2.60
CA LEU A 159 13.48 0.56 -2.78
C LEU A 159 12.94 0.70 -4.21
N VAL A 160 11.94 1.55 -4.38
CA VAL A 160 11.39 1.88 -5.71
C VAL A 160 12.32 2.81 -6.47
N ASP A 161 12.91 3.79 -5.77
CA ASP A 161 13.87 4.76 -6.31
C ASP A 161 15.17 4.68 -5.50
N ALA A 162 16.29 5.03 -6.11
CA ALA A 162 17.58 5.07 -5.40
C ALA A 162 17.53 6.09 -4.25
N PRO A 163 18.12 5.77 -3.09
CA PRO A 163 18.14 6.70 -1.97
C PRO A 163 19.05 7.90 -2.30
N ARG A 164 18.58 9.12 -2.05
CA ARG A 164 19.35 10.35 -2.29
C ARG A 164 20.50 10.56 -1.28
N HIS A 165 20.42 9.91 -0.14
CA HIS A 165 21.40 9.97 0.93
C HIS A 165 21.69 8.55 1.42
N PRO A 166 22.86 8.30 2.04
CA PRO A 166 23.14 7.03 2.68
C PRO A 166 22.04 6.66 3.67
N LEU A 167 21.65 5.37 3.66
CA LEU A 167 20.68 4.88 4.63
C LEU A 167 21.31 4.84 6.03
N PRO A 168 20.54 5.08 7.09
CA PRO A 168 21.03 5.07 8.47
C PRO A 168 21.19 3.63 8.99
N LEU A 169 21.95 2.81 8.25
CA LEU A 169 22.29 1.42 8.54
C LEU A 169 23.80 1.26 8.51
N ARG A 170 24.33 0.39 9.38
CA ARG A 170 25.78 0.15 9.45
C ARG A 170 26.29 -0.67 8.27
N SER A 171 25.52 -1.67 7.85
CA SER A 171 25.91 -2.60 6.77
C SER A 171 24.69 -2.90 5.91
N TYR A 172 24.73 -2.52 4.63
CA TYR A 172 23.61 -2.72 3.72
C TYR A 172 24.00 -2.72 2.25
N GLU A 173 23.17 -3.35 1.46
CA GLU A 173 23.11 -3.24 0.01
C GLU A 173 21.73 -2.72 -0.42
N VAL A 174 21.64 -2.00 -1.53
CA VAL A 174 20.37 -1.50 -2.06
C VAL A 174 20.09 -2.12 -3.42
N ILE A 175 18.90 -2.64 -3.60
CA ILE A 175 18.34 -2.98 -4.90
C ILE A 175 17.20 -2.01 -5.22
N VAL A 176 17.24 -1.46 -6.43
CA VAL A 176 16.19 -0.57 -6.92
C VAL A 176 15.31 -1.36 -7.87
N GLY A 177 14.01 -1.36 -7.60
CA GLY A 177 13.06 -2.08 -8.45
C GLY A 177 11.63 -1.82 -8.06
N ARG A 178 10.77 -1.86 -9.07
CA ARG A 178 9.33 -1.68 -8.93
C ARG A 178 8.60 -2.95 -9.37
N GLY A 179 7.85 -3.53 -8.44
CA GLY A 179 7.04 -4.72 -8.73
C GLY A 179 6.00 -4.52 -9.86
N PRO A 180 5.29 -5.58 -10.24
CA PRO A 180 5.34 -6.88 -9.59
C PRO A 180 6.65 -7.62 -9.87
N PHE A 181 7.09 -8.46 -8.93
CA PHE A 181 8.24 -9.35 -9.07
C PHE A 181 7.75 -10.79 -9.20
N SER A 182 8.46 -11.60 -9.94
CA SER A 182 8.23 -13.05 -10.02
C SER A 182 8.83 -13.78 -8.81
N VAL A 183 8.34 -14.98 -8.53
CA VAL A 183 8.92 -15.85 -7.48
C VAL A 183 10.38 -16.19 -7.80
N ALA A 184 10.72 -16.39 -9.07
CA ALA A 184 12.09 -16.67 -9.50
C ALA A 184 13.07 -15.51 -9.22
N GLU A 185 12.64 -14.25 -9.44
CA GLU A 185 13.44 -13.08 -9.08
C GLU A 185 13.64 -12.97 -7.57
N GLU A 186 12.58 -13.24 -6.77
CA GLU A 186 12.68 -13.24 -5.31
C GLU A 186 13.64 -14.32 -4.82
N HIS A 187 13.61 -15.53 -5.40
CA HIS A 187 14.59 -16.59 -5.11
C HIS A 187 16.03 -16.18 -5.47
N SER A 188 16.23 -15.56 -6.63
CA SER A 188 17.53 -15.09 -7.04
C SER A 188 18.11 -14.07 -6.06
N HIS A 189 17.31 -13.17 -5.52
CA HIS A 189 17.73 -12.23 -4.48
C HIS A 189 18.07 -12.93 -3.17
N ILE A 190 17.25 -13.88 -2.73
CA ILE A 190 17.50 -14.66 -1.50
C ILE A 190 18.83 -15.40 -1.59
N GLU A 191 19.09 -16.08 -2.70
CA GLU A 191 20.33 -16.84 -2.90
C GLU A 191 21.56 -15.94 -3.04
N ARG A 192 21.51 -14.97 -3.94
CA ARG A 192 22.66 -14.09 -4.25
C ARG A 192 23.14 -13.33 -3.01
N HIS A 193 22.22 -12.90 -2.17
CA HIS A 193 22.56 -12.12 -0.98
C HIS A 193 22.54 -12.97 0.31
N ALA A 194 22.42 -14.30 0.19
CA ALA A 194 22.39 -15.25 1.31
C ALA A 194 21.42 -14.83 2.42
N ILE A 195 20.21 -14.42 2.04
CA ILE A 195 19.18 -13.93 2.95
C ILE A 195 18.70 -15.04 3.87
N ASP A 196 18.64 -14.79 5.16
CA ASP A 196 18.19 -15.71 6.19
C ASP A 196 16.91 -15.25 6.94
N VAL A 197 16.49 -13.98 6.73
CA VAL A 197 15.21 -13.45 7.24
C VAL A 197 14.62 -12.41 6.29
N LEU A 198 13.31 -12.49 6.05
CA LEU A 198 12.55 -11.48 5.31
C LEU A 198 11.82 -10.57 6.30
N VAL A 199 11.86 -9.26 6.08
CA VAL A 199 11.06 -8.28 6.83
C VAL A 199 10.11 -7.57 5.87
N CYS A 200 8.82 -7.65 6.12
CA CYS A 200 7.81 -7.02 5.27
C CYS A 200 6.58 -6.59 6.06
N LYS A 201 5.71 -5.84 5.42
CA LYS A 201 4.37 -5.51 5.89
C LYS A 201 3.36 -6.56 5.41
N ALA A 202 2.33 -6.83 6.19
CA ALA A 202 1.18 -7.63 5.80
C ALA A 202 0.34 -6.91 4.72
N SER A 203 0.97 -6.55 3.60
CA SER A 203 0.37 -5.73 2.54
C SER A 203 -0.77 -6.44 1.82
N GLY A 204 -0.72 -7.76 1.70
CA GLY A 204 -1.67 -8.54 0.92
C GLY A 204 -1.60 -8.28 -0.58
N GLY A 205 -2.55 -8.87 -1.31
CA GLY A 205 -2.64 -8.78 -2.76
C GLY A 205 -1.61 -9.61 -3.52
N ARG A 206 -1.98 -10.02 -4.74
CA ARG A 206 -1.15 -10.94 -5.57
C ARG A 206 0.16 -10.31 -6.04
N ALA A 207 0.14 -9.01 -6.36
CA ALA A 207 1.31 -8.31 -6.93
C ALA A 207 2.54 -8.26 -5.99
N THR A 208 2.36 -8.50 -4.70
CA THR A 208 3.43 -8.45 -3.70
C THR A 208 3.61 -9.77 -2.95
N GLU A 209 2.95 -10.84 -3.37
CA GLU A 209 2.96 -12.15 -2.71
C GLU A 209 4.21 -12.99 -3.03
N ALA A 210 4.83 -12.76 -4.18
CA ALA A 210 5.96 -13.55 -4.68
C ALA A 210 7.07 -13.74 -3.62
N LYS A 211 7.42 -12.68 -2.88
CA LYS A 211 8.43 -12.76 -1.80
C LYS A 211 8.01 -13.66 -0.64
N ILE A 212 6.71 -13.76 -0.36
CA ILE A 212 6.17 -14.64 0.68
C ILE A 212 6.26 -16.09 0.23
N ILE A 213 5.94 -16.35 -1.04
CA ILE A 213 6.06 -17.68 -1.65
C ILE A 213 7.53 -18.11 -1.65
N ALA A 214 8.43 -17.26 -2.12
CA ALA A 214 9.87 -17.57 -2.14
C ALA A 214 10.44 -17.80 -0.73
N ALA A 215 10.06 -17.00 0.25
CA ALA A 215 10.45 -17.20 1.63
C ALA A 215 9.94 -18.54 2.20
N ARG A 216 8.68 -18.90 1.90
CA ARG A 216 8.07 -20.19 2.27
C ARG A 216 8.84 -21.37 1.69
N GLU A 217 9.11 -21.36 0.38
CA GLU A 217 9.81 -22.42 -0.34
C GLU A 217 11.25 -22.63 0.15
N ARG A 218 11.85 -21.57 0.72
CA ARG A 218 13.18 -21.62 1.36
C ARG A 218 13.14 -21.84 2.87
N GLY A 219 11.96 -21.97 3.46
CA GLY A 219 11.81 -22.13 4.92
C GLY A 219 12.30 -20.93 5.73
N LEU A 220 12.34 -19.73 5.11
CA LEU A 220 12.82 -18.52 5.78
C LEU A 220 11.80 -17.99 6.79
N PRO A 221 12.23 -17.52 7.95
CA PRO A 221 11.39 -16.73 8.83
C PRO A 221 11.03 -15.39 8.16
N VAL A 222 9.77 -14.99 8.33
CA VAL A 222 9.25 -13.72 7.84
C VAL A 222 8.77 -12.89 9.02
N ILE A 223 9.50 -11.81 9.34
CA ILE A 223 9.04 -10.82 10.31
C ILE A 223 7.98 -9.96 9.60
N MET A 224 6.72 -10.19 9.98
CA MET A 224 5.56 -9.59 9.34
C MET A 224 4.97 -8.48 10.21
N VAL A 225 5.07 -7.24 9.74
CA VAL A 225 4.40 -6.13 10.41
C VAL A 225 2.90 -6.22 10.14
N ARG A 226 2.08 -6.35 11.20
CA ARG A 226 0.63 -6.45 11.10
C ARG A 226 0.01 -5.20 10.48
N ARG A 227 -1.10 -5.39 9.77
CA ARG A 227 -1.89 -4.25 9.27
C ARG A 227 -2.44 -3.46 10.46
N PRO A 228 -2.44 -2.12 10.37
CA PRO A 228 -3.21 -1.32 11.31
C PRO A 228 -4.71 -1.60 11.11
N PRO A 229 -5.53 -1.35 12.13
CA PRO A 229 -6.98 -1.39 12.00
C PRO A 229 -7.44 -0.51 10.81
N PRO A 230 -8.48 -0.93 10.07
CA PRO A 230 -9.05 -0.11 9.01
C PRO A 230 -9.75 1.11 9.58
N GLU A 231 -9.80 2.20 8.80
CA GLU A 231 -10.69 3.32 9.08
C GLU A 231 -12.16 2.87 8.94
N PRO A 232 -13.08 3.46 9.72
CA PRO A 232 -14.50 3.19 9.56
C PRO A 232 -14.99 3.46 8.15
N GLY A 233 -15.94 2.69 7.63
CA GLY A 233 -16.57 2.90 6.33
C GLY A 233 -16.78 1.61 5.55
N GLU A 234 -17.38 1.77 4.37
CA GLU A 234 -17.59 0.65 3.45
C GLU A 234 -16.27 0.25 2.80
N GLU A 235 -16.00 -1.06 2.77
CA GLU A 235 -14.77 -1.65 2.23
C GLU A 235 -15.08 -2.73 1.22
N VAL A 236 -14.34 -2.72 0.11
CA VAL A 236 -14.40 -3.75 -0.93
C VAL A 236 -13.00 -4.26 -1.26
N GLY A 237 -12.92 -5.48 -1.82
CA GLY A 237 -11.65 -6.17 -2.09
C GLY A 237 -11.11 -6.05 -3.50
N THR A 238 -11.98 -5.69 -4.45
CA THR A 238 -11.69 -5.74 -5.88
C THR A 238 -12.07 -4.45 -6.60
N VAL A 239 -11.43 -4.21 -7.75
CA VAL A 239 -11.74 -3.08 -8.63
C VAL A 239 -13.17 -3.20 -9.18
N GLU A 240 -13.62 -4.40 -9.49
CA GLU A 240 -14.96 -4.63 -10.04
C GLU A 240 -16.06 -4.20 -9.05
N GLU A 241 -15.90 -4.55 -7.77
CA GLU A 241 -16.85 -4.09 -6.73
C GLU A 241 -16.90 -2.56 -6.61
N VAL A 242 -15.77 -1.86 -6.82
CA VAL A 242 -15.75 -0.39 -6.89
C VAL A 242 -16.51 0.12 -8.09
N LEU A 243 -16.33 -0.49 -9.28
CA LEU A 243 -17.03 -0.09 -10.49
C LEU A 243 -18.54 -0.31 -10.36
N ASP A 244 -18.98 -1.34 -9.68
CA ASP A 244 -20.40 -1.60 -9.41
C ASP A 244 -20.96 -0.57 -8.42
N TRP A 245 -20.20 -0.19 -7.39
CA TRP A 245 -20.58 0.91 -6.50
C TRP A 245 -20.69 2.25 -7.25
N LEU A 246 -19.78 2.54 -8.17
CA LEU A 246 -19.84 3.73 -9.03
C LEU A 246 -21.06 3.72 -9.95
N SER A 247 -21.49 2.55 -10.45
CA SER A 247 -22.68 2.40 -11.27
C SER A 247 -24.00 2.55 -10.51
N GLY A 248 -23.96 2.67 -9.18
CA GLY A 248 -25.16 2.62 -8.32
C GLY A 248 -25.82 1.24 -8.26
N SER A 249 -25.21 0.22 -8.82
CA SER A 249 -25.73 -1.15 -8.89
C SER A 249 -25.50 -1.96 -7.63
N CYS A 250 -24.61 -1.52 -6.75
CA CYS A 250 -24.23 -2.24 -5.53
C CYS A 250 -24.78 -1.55 -4.27
N ARG A 251 -25.71 -2.22 -3.58
CA ARG A 251 -25.91 -1.98 -2.14
C ARG A 251 -24.84 -2.77 -1.41
N VAL A 252 -23.69 -2.14 -1.12
CA VAL A 252 -22.68 -2.77 -0.27
C VAL A 252 -23.32 -3.06 1.09
N PRO A 253 -23.25 -4.28 1.63
CA PRO A 253 -23.84 -4.60 2.93
C PRO A 253 -23.20 -3.69 3.99
N LYS A 254 -24.03 -2.98 4.76
CA LYS A 254 -23.55 -2.21 5.92
C LYS A 254 -22.70 -3.11 6.79
N ALA A 255 -21.45 -2.73 7.05
CA ALA A 255 -20.56 -3.44 7.95
C ALA A 255 -21.28 -3.74 9.27
N ARG A 256 -21.29 -5.02 9.69
CA ARG A 256 -21.81 -5.41 11.00
C ARG A 256 -21.03 -4.62 12.04
N ARG A 257 -21.71 -3.77 12.80
CA ARG A 257 -21.15 -3.21 14.04
C ARG A 257 -20.78 -4.41 14.91
N VAL A 258 -19.50 -4.59 15.14
CA VAL A 258 -19.04 -5.50 16.19
C VAL A 258 -19.33 -4.78 17.49
N SER A 259 -20.26 -5.35 18.25
CA SER A 259 -20.62 -4.94 19.62
C SER A 259 -19.49 -5.32 20.55
#